data_3c5d5e5fa386c65ee30f0de0e99a4157
#
_entry.id   3c5d5e5fa386c65ee30f0de0e99a4157
#
_cell.length_a   1.000
_cell.length_b   1.000
_cell.length_c   1.000
_cell.angle_alpha   90.00
_cell.angle_beta   90.00
_cell.angle_gamma   90.00
#
_symmetry.space_group_name_H-M   'P 1'
#
loop_
_entity.id
_entity.type
_entity.pdbx_description
1 polymer ?
#
loop_
_entity_poly.entity_id
_entity_poly.type
_entity_poly.pdbx_seq_one_letter_code
_entity_poly.pdbx_strand_id
1 'polypeptide(L)'
;MPIELSTCFIAVDDHDKALAFYRDVLGLEVRNDVSYEGMRWVTVGAPSQPGVDIVLEPPLADPNASSADKEAMAELLAKGLLRAAIFKTDDCDATFEQIRAGGGEVLQEPIDMPYGVRDCAFRDPSGNMLRFVQPRG
;
A
#
# COMPACT_ATOMS: atom_id res chain seq x y z
N MET A 1 11.43 -23.28 -15.54
CA MET A 1 10.14 -22.86 -15.00
C MET A 1 10.19 -21.43 -14.46
N PRO A 2 9.57 -20.51 -15.19
CA PRO A 2 9.49 -19.12 -14.74
C PRO A 2 8.63 -19.02 -13.48
N ILE A 3 9.00 -18.10 -12.62
CA ILE A 3 8.18 -17.73 -11.46
C ILE A 3 7.77 -16.28 -11.61
N GLU A 4 6.59 -15.95 -11.13
CA GLU A 4 6.03 -14.61 -11.22
C GLU A 4 5.46 -14.20 -9.87
N LEU A 5 5.46 -12.90 -9.60
CA LEU A 5 4.79 -12.40 -8.41
C LEU A 5 3.28 -12.54 -8.60
N SER A 6 2.62 -13.22 -7.67
CA SER A 6 1.17 -13.41 -7.68
C SER A 6 0.49 -12.54 -6.64
N THR A 7 1.00 -12.56 -5.42
CA THR A 7 0.35 -11.91 -4.28
C THR A 7 1.41 -11.35 -3.34
N CYS A 8 1.15 -10.14 -2.83
CA CYS A 8 1.96 -9.56 -1.76
C CYS A 8 1.02 -9.00 -0.69
N PHE A 9 1.56 -8.52 0.41
CA PHE A 9 0.78 -8.16 1.59
C PHE A 9 1.12 -6.77 2.08
N ILE A 10 0.09 -6.02 2.49
CA ILE A 10 0.27 -4.73 3.17
C ILE A 10 -0.51 -4.81 4.48
N ALA A 11 0.17 -4.51 5.57
CA ALA A 11 -0.45 -4.48 6.89
C ALA A 11 -1.30 -3.22 7.04
N VAL A 12 -2.54 -3.38 7.48
CA VAL A 12 -3.46 -2.26 7.71
C VAL A 12 -4.17 -2.43 9.05
N ASP A 13 -4.44 -1.32 9.72
CA ASP A 13 -5.13 -1.33 11.00
C ASP A 13 -6.66 -1.27 10.85
N ASP A 14 -7.16 -0.79 9.72
CA ASP A 14 -8.58 -0.62 9.46
C ASP A 14 -8.84 -0.81 7.97
N HIS A 15 -9.61 -1.85 7.62
CA HIS A 15 -9.88 -2.17 6.22
C HIS A 15 -10.68 -1.09 5.49
N ASP A 16 -11.63 -0.45 6.15
CA ASP A 16 -12.45 0.58 5.50
C ASP A 16 -11.62 1.83 5.19
N LYS A 17 -10.77 2.24 6.12
CA LYS A 17 -9.83 3.35 5.87
C LYS A 17 -8.83 3.00 4.78
N ALA A 18 -8.35 1.75 4.78
CA ALA A 18 -7.44 1.29 3.73
C ALA A 18 -8.12 1.32 2.36
N LEU A 19 -9.36 0.87 2.25
CA LEU A 19 -10.10 0.91 0.99
C LEU A 19 -10.37 2.35 0.53
N ALA A 20 -10.67 3.26 1.45
CA ALA A 20 -10.85 4.66 1.11
C ALA A 20 -9.59 5.24 0.48
N PHE A 21 -8.42 4.76 0.88
CA PHE A 21 -7.15 5.20 0.31
C PHE A 21 -6.77 4.41 -0.94
N TYR A 22 -6.65 3.10 -0.85
CA TYR A 22 -6.15 2.27 -1.96
C TYR A 22 -7.13 2.21 -3.13
N ARG A 23 -8.41 2.10 -2.86
CA ARG A 23 -9.44 2.07 -3.90
C ARG A 23 -9.81 3.47 -4.36
N ASP A 24 -10.20 4.34 -3.43
CA ASP A 24 -10.83 5.62 -3.80
C ASP A 24 -9.80 6.70 -4.18
N VAL A 25 -8.65 6.74 -3.53
CA VAL A 25 -7.61 7.74 -3.83
C VAL A 25 -6.63 7.22 -4.88
N LEU A 26 -6.08 6.01 -4.71
CA LEU A 26 -5.10 5.46 -5.65
C LEU A 26 -5.74 4.88 -6.92
N GLY A 27 -7.01 4.51 -6.87
CA GLY A 27 -7.69 3.92 -8.02
C GLY A 27 -7.43 2.44 -8.22
N LEU A 28 -6.99 1.73 -7.19
CA LEU A 28 -6.88 0.28 -7.27
C LEU A 28 -8.28 -0.33 -7.24
N GLU A 29 -8.43 -1.48 -7.86
CA GLU A 29 -9.72 -2.18 -7.84
C GLU A 29 -9.75 -3.23 -6.73
N VAL A 30 -10.93 -3.40 -6.14
CA VAL A 30 -11.17 -4.47 -5.17
C VAL A 30 -11.37 -5.77 -5.95
N ARG A 31 -10.58 -6.78 -5.61
CA ARG A 31 -10.67 -8.09 -6.25
C ARG A 31 -11.37 -9.10 -5.37
N ASN A 32 -11.34 -8.88 -4.06
CA ASN A 32 -12.00 -9.73 -3.10
C ASN A 32 -12.25 -8.95 -1.82
N ASP A 33 -13.44 -9.08 -1.26
CA ASP A 33 -13.79 -8.50 0.03
C ASP A 33 -14.83 -9.39 0.67
N VAL A 34 -14.36 -10.36 1.46
CA VAL A 34 -15.23 -11.36 2.08
C VAL A 34 -14.95 -11.45 3.57
N SER A 35 -16.00 -11.76 4.33
CA SER A 35 -15.92 -11.99 5.77
C SER A 35 -16.33 -13.41 6.09
N TYR A 36 -15.57 -14.05 6.99
CA TYR A 36 -15.84 -15.40 7.43
C TYR A 36 -15.33 -15.59 8.85
N GLU A 37 -16.17 -16.06 9.74
CA GLU A 37 -15.84 -16.32 11.15
C GLU A 37 -15.13 -15.16 11.84
N GLY A 38 -15.65 -13.94 11.65
CA GLY A 38 -15.09 -12.75 12.29
C GLY A 38 -13.83 -12.20 11.62
N MET A 39 -13.35 -12.84 10.57
CA MET A 39 -12.21 -12.38 9.80
C MET A 39 -12.67 -11.77 8.48
N ARG A 40 -11.95 -10.77 8.01
CA ARG A 40 -12.24 -10.11 6.74
C ARG A 40 -11.01 -10.20 5.84
N TRP A 41 -11.22 -10.69 4.62
CA TRP A 41 -10.18 -10.76 3.60
C TRP A 41 -10.47 -9.71 2.54
N VAL A 42 -9.53 -8.79 2.36
CA VAL A 42 -9.63 -7.73 1.35
C VAL A 42 -8.41 -7.81 0.45
N THR A 43 -8.65 -7.88 -0.85
CA THR A 43 -7.59 -7.92 -1.86
C THR A 43 -7.85 -6.84 -2.90
N VAL A 44 -6.82 -6.08 -3.23
CA VAL A 44 -6.87 -5.02 -4.24
C VAL A 44 -5.77 -5.23 -5.26
N GLY A 45 -5.86 -4.54 -6.39
CA GLY A 45 -4.81 -4.58 -7.40
C GLY A 45 -4.99 -3.49 -8.42
N ALA A 46 -3.93 -3.22 -9.18
CA ALA A 46 -3.97 -2.24 -10.26
C ALA A 46 -4.77 -2.80 -11.44
N PRO A 47 -5.73 -2.05 -12.00
CA PRO A 47 -6.48 -2.52 -13.17
C PRO A 47 -5.58 -2.92 -14.35
N SER A 48 -4.45 -2.23 -14.52
CA SER A 48 -3.47 -2.54 -15.56
C SER A 48 -2.57 -3.73 -15.25
N GLN A 49 -2.72 -4.32 -14.07
CA GLN A 49 -1.84 -5.39 -13.59
C GLN A 49 -2.67 -6.53 -13.01
N PRO A 50 -3.46 -7.23 -13.85
CA PRO A 50 -4.44 -8.21 -13.36
C PRO A 50 -3.81 -9.45 -12.72
N GLY A 51 -2.54 -9.71 -12.97
CA GLY A 51 -1.85 -10.88 -12.41
C GLY A 51 -1.28 -10.70 -11.01
N VAL A 52 -1.36 -9.51 -10.43
CA VAL A 52 -0.79 -9.23 -9.11
C VAL A 52 -1.86 -8.73 -8.17
N ASP A 53 -1.99 -9.39 -7.04
CA ASP A 53 -2.93 -9.03 -5.98
C ASP A 53 -2.18 -8.54 -4.75
N ILE A 54 -2.79 -7.57 -4.06
CA ILE A 54 -2.29 -7.06 -2.78
C ILE A 54 -3.34 -7.39 -1.72
N VAL A 55 -2.95 -8.19 -0.74
CA VAL A 55 -3.82 -8.51 0.40
C VAL A 55 -3.62 -7.45 1.48
N LEU A 56 -4.72 -6.83 1.89
CA LEU A 56 -4.73 -5.88 3.00
C LEU A 56 -5.10 -6.67 4.25
N GLU A 57 -4.17 -6.83 5.17
CA GLU A 57 -4.37 -7.67 6.34
C GLU A 57 -3.93 -6.98 7.63
N PRO A 58 -4.44 -7.44 8.79
CA PRO A 58 -4.00 -6.89 10.07
C PRO A 58 -2.49 -7.06 10.25
N PRO A 59 -1.84 -6.17 11.03
CA PRO A 59 -0.42 -6.31 11.29
C PRO A 59 -0.11 -7.68 11.89
N LEU A 60 0.89 -8.35 11.29
CA LEU A 60 1.35 -9.66 11.74
C LEU A 60 0.22 -10.70 11.82
N ALA A 61 -0.44 -10.96 10.70
CA ALA A 61 -1.54 -11.92 10.59
C ALA A 61 -1.03 -13.36 10.53
N ASP A 62 -0.17 -13.74 11.45
CA ASP A 62 0.42 -15.07 11.54
C ASP A 62 -0.21 -15.79 12.73
N PRO A 63 -0.77 -17.00 12.56
CA PRO A 63 -1.39 -17.74 13.66
C PRO A 63 -0.40 -18.11 14.77
N ASN A 64 0.90 -18.10 14.50
CA ASN A 64 1.93 -18.39 15.49
C ASN A 64 2.38 -17.14 16.28
N ALA A 65 1.91 -15.96 15.91
CA ALA A 65 2.27 -14.73 16.60
C ALA A 65 1.51 -14.59 17.92
N SER A 66 2.21 -14.18 18.97
CA SER A 66 1.58 -13.89 20.27
C SER A 66 0.86 -12.54 20.22
N SER A 67 0.03 -12.28 21.23
CA SER A 67 -0.60 -10.96 21.39
C SER A 67 0.44 -9.86 21.50
N ALA A 68 1.53 -10.11 22.21
CA ALA A 68 2.62 -9.15 22.37
C ALA A 68 3.31 -8.87 21.04
N ASP A 69 3.50 -9.88 20.19
CA ASP A 69 4.08 -9.71 18.85
C ASP A 69 3.18 -8.84 17.99
N LYS A 70 1.88 -9.09 18.01
CA LYS A 70 0.91 -8.33 17.23
C LYS A 70 0.84 -6.87 17.68
N GLU A 71 0.87 -6.65 18.99
CA GLU A 71 0.90 -5.28 19.54
C GLU A 71 2.17 -4.55 19.15
N ALA A 72 3.33 -5.20 19.20
CA ALA A 72 4.60 -4.61 18.80
C ALA A 72 4.59 -4.21 17.32
N MET A 73 4.08 -5.08 16.46
CA MET A 73 4.00 -4.78 15.03
C MET A 73 3.01 -3.64 14.75
N ALA A 74 1.86 -3.64 15.42
CA ALA A 74 0.88 -2.56 15.29
C ALA A 74 1.46 -1.23 15.72
N GLU A 75 2.27 -1.21 16.78
CA GLU A 75 2.95 -0.01 17.25
C GLU A 75 3.97 0.50 16.24
N LEU A 76 4.78 -0.39 15.65
CA LEU A 76 5.74 -0.01 14.63
C LEU A 76 5.06 0.56 13.39
N LEU A 77 3.94 -0.04 12.99
CA LEU A 77 3.13 0.46 11.88
C LEU A 77 2.60 1.86 12.19
N ALA A 78 2.01 2.05 13.36
CA ALA A 78 1.44 3.34 13.77
C ALA A 78 2.51 4.44 13.85
N LYS A 79 3.74 4.08 14.19
CA LYS A 79 4.87 5.02 14.23
C LYS A 79 5.39 5.39 12.84
N GLY A 80 4.90 4.71 11.80
CA GLY A 80 5.33 4.97 10.43
C GLY A 80 6.69 4.41 10.08
N LEU A 81 7.13 3.35 10.73
CA LEU A 81 8.44 2.77 10.53
C LEU A 81 8.47 1.64 9.49
N LEU A 82 7.29 1.27 8.96
CA LEU A 82 7.20 0.19 7.97
C LEU A 82 7.06 0.74 6.57
N ARG A 83 7.73 0.09 5.62
CA ARG A 83 7.55 0.35 4.19
C ARG A 83 6.64 -0.74 3.63
N ALA A 84 5.79 -0.37 2.68
CA ALA A 84 4.85 -1.33 2.12
C ALA A 84 5.12 -1.63 0.65
N ALA A 85 5.16 -0.61 -0.21
CA ALA A 85 5.25 -0.84 -1.64
C ALA A 85 5.85 0.34 -2.38
N ILE A 86 6.34 0.06 -3.58
CA ILE A 86 6.70 1.08 -4.57
C ILE A 86 5.81 0.84 -5.77
N PHE A 87 5.00 1.84 -6.11
CA PHE A 87 4.13 1.80 -7.29
C PHE A 87 4.78 2.57 -8.43
N LYS A 88 4.57 2.10 -9.65
CA LYS A 88 5.02 2.79 -10.85
C LYS A 88 3.89 3.69 -11.35
N THR A 89 4.23 4.88 -11.82
CA THR A 89 3.30 5.79 -12.47
C THR A 89 3.94 6.37 -13.72
N ASP A 90 3.11 6.77 -14.68
CA ASP A 90 3.58 7.43 -15.89
C ASP A 90 3.78 8.93 -15.68
N ASP A 91 3.18 9.50 -14.63
CA ASP A 91 3.25 10.93 -14.33
C ASP A 91 3.28 11.13 -12.81
N CYS A 92 4.48 11.31 -12.29
CA CYS A 92 4.72 11.46 -10.85
C CYS A 92 4.01 12.69 -10.28
N ASP A 93 4.08 13.83 -10.99
CA ASP A 93 3.47 15.07 -10.51
C ASP A 93 1.95 14.96 -10.45
N ALA A 94 1.32 14.38 -11.47
CA ALA A 94 -0.13 14.19 -11.48
C ALA A 94 -0.57 13.22 -10.39
N THR A 95 0.18 12.13 -10.20
CA THR A 95 -0.09 11.15 -9.14
C THR A 95 0.03 11.81 -7.78
N PHE A 96 1.07 12.61 -7.57
CA PHE A 96 1.28 13.33 -6.32
C PHE A 96 0.08 14.22 -5.99
N GLU A 97 -0.39 15.02 -6.97
CA GLU A 97 -1.52 15.91 -6.76
C GLU A 97 -2.82 15.15 -6.47
N GLN A 98 -3.04 14.02 -7.15
CA GLN A 98 -4.20 13.18 -6.91
C GLN A 98 -4.23 12.67 -5.47
N ILE A 99 -3.11 12.16 -4.99
CA ILE A 99 -3.03 11.59 -3.63
C ILE A 99 -3.11 12.68 -2.58
N ARG A 100 -2.42 13.80 -2.80
CA ARG A 100 -2.45 14.94 -1.90
C ARG A 100 -3.88 15.49 -1.77
N ALA A 101 -4.57 15.67 -2.89
CA ALA A 101 -5.95 16.17 -2.92
C ALA A 101 -6.91 15.19 -2.23
N GLY A 102 -6.62 13.89 -2.27
CA GLY A 102 -7.39 12.87 -1.57
C GLY A 102 -7.08 12.74 -0.09
N GLY A 103 -6.21 13.58 0.44
CA GLY A 103 -5.89 13.58 1.87
C GLY A 103 -4.69 12.74 2.27
N GLY A 104 -3.89 12.26 1.32
CA GLY A 104 -2.68 11.49 1.63
C GLY A 104 -1.65 12.33 2.39
N GLU A 105 -0.99 11.71 3.36
CA GLU A 105 0.08 12.36 4.12
C GLU A 105 1.36 12.39 3.30
N VAL A 106 1.83 13.59 2.96
CA VAL A 106 3.03 13.78 2.14
C VAL A 106 4.29 13.52 2.96
N LEU A 107 5.14 12.61 2.50
CA LEU A 107 6.46 12.38 3.08
C LEU A 107 7.56 13.02 2.23
N GLN A 108 7.38 13.04 0.91
CA GLN A 108 8.33 13.62 -0.01
C GLN A 108 7.60 14.11 -1.26
N GLU A 109 7.81 15.37 -1.62
CA GLU A 109 7.30 15.92 -2.88
C GLU A 109 8.08 15.33 -4.07
N PRO A 110 7.53 15.42 -5.31
CA PRO A 110 8.22 14.87 -6.48
C PRO A 110 9.61 15.48 -6.65
N ILE A 111 10.61 14.61 -6.77
CA ILE A 111 11.99 15.02 -7.07
C ILE A 111 12.62 14.04 -8.04
N ASP A 112 13.56 14.55 -8.82
CA ASP A 112 14.37 13.72 -9.72
C ASP A 112 15.48 13.08 -8.92
N MET A 113 15.52 11.76 -8.93
CA MET A 113 16.52 11.01 -8.21
C MET A 113 17.73 10.73 -9.13
N PRO A 114 18.95 10.66 -8.56
CA PRO A 114 20.15 10.47 -9.38
C PRO A 114 20.21 9.13 -10.12
N TYR A 115 19.37 8.17 -9.73
CA TYR A 115 19.36 6.84 -10.39
C TYR A 115 18.28 6.70 -11.47
N GLY A 116 17.84 7.82 -12.04
CA GLY A 116 17.04 7.77 -13.28
C GLY A 116 15.53 7.68 -13.10
N VAL A 117 15.00 8.05 -11.95
CA VAL A 117 13.55 8.10 -11.72
C VAL A 117 13.17 9.46 -11.13
N ARG A 118 11.90 9.80 -11.27
CA ARG A 118 11.29 10.88 -10.51
C ARG A 118 10.32 10.24 -9.53
N ASP A 119 10.43 10.54 -8.26
CA ASP A 119 9.54 9.90 -7.29
C ASP A 119 9.00 10.85 -6.24
N CYS A 120 7.96 10.38 -5.55
CA CYS A 120 7.36 11.01 -4.39
C CYS A 120 6.99 9.92 -3.38
N ALA A 121 6.68 10.33 -2.16
CA ALA A 121 6.36 9.38 -1.11
C ALA A 121 5.22 9.89 -0.25
N PHE A 122 4.39 8.96 0.19
CA PHE A 122 3.24 9.21 1.05
C PHE A 122 3.18 8.15 2.14
N ARG A 123 2.46 8.49 3.21
CA ARG A 123 2.07 7.51 4.21
C ARG A 123 0.61 7.15 4.00
N ASP A 124 0.28 5.85 4.05
CA ASP A 124 -1.11 5.43 3.98
C ASP A 124 -1.82 5.68 5.33
N PRO A 125 -3.15 5.49 5.43
CA PRO A 125 -3.87 5.76 6.69
C PRO A 125 -3.41 4.92 7.88
N SER A 126 -2.80 3.76 7.65
CA SER A 126 -2.31 2.90 8.71
C SER A 126 -0.90 3.27 9.18
N GLY A 127 -0.15 4.01 8.37
CA GLY A 127 1.21 4.42 8.67
C GLY A 127 2.27 3.87 7.73
N ASN A 128 1.91 3.05 6.76
CA ASN A 128 2.86 2.49 5.80
C ASN A 128 3.43 3.56 4.88
N MET A 129 4.73 3.49 4.62
CA MET A 129 5.36 4.37 3.65
C MET A 129 5.24 3.75 2.25
N LEU A 130 4.74 4.55 1.31
CA LEU A 130 4.59 4.18 -0.09
C LEU A 130 5.38 5.14 -0.96
N ARG A 131 6.00 4.62 -2.03
CA ARG A 131 6.63 5.45 -3.05
C ARG A 131 5.95 5.25 -4.38
N PHE A 132 5.96 6.32 -5.17
CA PHE A 132 5.41 6.33 -6.52
C PHE A 132 6.51 6.81 -7.44
N VAL A 133 6.95 5.94 -8.36
CA VAL A 133 8.11 6.19 -9.19
C VAL A 133 7.72 6.30 -10.65
N GLN A 134 8.28 7.31 -11.31
CA GLN A 134 8.16 7.50 -12.76
C GLN A 134 9.53 7.25 -13.36
N PRO A 135 9.70 6.20 -14.17
CA PRO A 135 10.96 5.98 -14.86
C PRO A 135 11.25 7.14 -15.80
N ARG A 136 12.49 7.59 -15.84
CA ARG A 136 12.95 8.64 -16.74
C ARG A 136 13.81 7.98 -17.80
N GLY A 137 13.35 8.06 -19.03
CA GLY A 137 13.94 7.39 -20.14
C GLY A 137 15.17 7.99 -20.72
#